data_1c4995035947a3cafcf8047a03e2a442
#
_entry.id   1c4995035947a3cafcf8047a03e2a442
#
_cell.length_a   1.000
_cell.length_b   1.000
_cell.length_c   1.000
_cell.angle_alpha   90.00
_cell.angle_beta   90.00
_cell.angle_gamma   90.00
#
_symmetry.space_group_name_H-M   'P 1'
#
loop_
_entity.id
_entity.type
_entity.pdbx_description
1 polymer ?
#
loop_
_entity_poly.entity_id
_entity_poly.type
_entity_poly.pdbx_seq_one_letter_code
_entity_poly.pdbx_strand_id
1 'polypeptide(L)'
;MSLSFASAPKTEQQPEYSQIVLDTFFPVINLNHMRQAMRIDNTITSVRLYEMALEAVIHVNRQLALTKQRALMAGQQTLVQTDSKLPEIRYRHAVYNYTKANLSEIYADYDATGKTASRFESKQQSADDYRREAHAAIADILGVHRVDAELI
;
A
#
# COMPACT_ATOMS: atom_id res chain seq x y z
N MET A 1 40.77 -13.34 21.66
CA MET A 1 39.36 -13.53 21.93
C MET A 1 38.56 -12.65 21.00
N SER A 2 38.01 -13.22 19.97
CA SER A 2 37.11 -12.50 19.09
C SER A 2 35.71 -12.52 19.70
N LEU A 3 35.25 -11.37 20.17
CA LEU A 3 33.87 -11.17 20.51
C LEU A 3 33.07 -11.17 19.20
N SER A 4 32.48 -12.33 18.86
CA SER A 4 31.50 -12.37 17.81
C SER A 4 30.23 -11.69 18.36
N PHE A 5 30.02 -10.45 17.97
CA PHE A 5 28.71 -9.85 18.10
C PHE A 5 27.77 -10.69 17.25
N ALA A 6 26.89 -11.42 17.88
CA ALA A 6 25.76 -11.99 17.19
C ALA A 6 25.00 -10.84 16.54
N SER A 7 25.19 -10.67 15.24
CA SER A 7 24.34 -9.78 14.47
C SER A 7 22.91 -10.22 14.72
N ALA A 8 22.02 -9.27 15.03
CA ALA A 8 20.59 -9.53 15.12
C ALA A 8 20.19 -10.41 13.92
N PRO A 9 19.34 -11.43 14.10
CA PRO A 9 18.95 -12.29 13.02
C PRO A 9 18.43 -11.41 11.90
N LYS A 10 19.14 -11.38 10.76
CA LYS A 10 18.58 -10.87 9.54
C LYS A 10 17.29 -11.62 9.36
N THR A 11 16.15 -10.94 9.44
CA THR A 11 14.87 -11.53 9.06
C THR A 11 15.11 -12.11 7.67
N GLU A 12 15.22 -13.43 7.58
CA GLU A 12 15.34 -14.09 6.29
C GLU A 12 14.15 -13.66 5.48
N GLN A 13 14.40 -12.85 4.47
CA GLN A 13 13.40 -12.46 3.51
C GLN A 13 13.01 -13.74 2.79
N GLN A 14 11.88 -14.29 3.16
CA GLN A 14 11.33 -15.44 2.46
C GLN A 14 10.98 -14.96 1.05
N PRO A 15 11.64 -15.49 0.00
CA PRO A 15 11.43 -14.98 -1.37
C PRO A 15 9.97 -14.99 -1.81
N GLU A 16 9.19 -15.94 -1.30
CA GLU A 16 7.76 -16.09 -1.62
C GLU A 16 6.88 -14.93 -1.13
N TYR A 17 7.35 -14.17 -0.11
CA TYR A 17 6.65 -13.01 0.44
C TYR A 17 7.31 -11.68 0.09
N SER A 18 8.14 -11.66 -0.96
CA SER A 18 8.86 -10.45 -1.36
C SER A 18 8.11 -9.58 -2.35
N GLN A 19 7.25 -10.18 -3.15
CA GLN A 19 6.53 -9.51 -4.24
C GLN A 19 5.08 -10.00 -4.37
N ILE A 20 4.21 -9.11 -4.85
CA ILE A 20 2.83 -9.46 -5.21
C ILE A 20 2.61 -9.14 -6.69
N VAL A 21 2.18 -10.16 -7.44
CA VAL A 21 1.72 -10.05 -8.82
C VAL A 21 0.43 -10.85 -8.96
N LEU A 22 -0.72 -10.19 -8.93
CA LEU A 22 -2.02 -10.83 -9.17
C LEU A 22 -2.45 -10.72 -10.63
N ASP A 23 -2.08 -9.63 -11.25
CA ASP A 23 -2.51 -9.28 -12.60
C ASP A 23 -1.38 -8.55 -13.31
N THR A 24 -0.94 -9.08 -14.45
CA THR A 24 0.19 -8.52 -15.20
C THR A 24 -0.11 -7.15 -15.83
N PHE A 25 -1.37 -6.74 -15.87
CA PHE A 25 -1.73 -5.39 -16.28
C PHE A 25 -1.22 -4.34 -15.29
N PHE A 26 -1.22 -4.65 -14.00
CA PHE A 26 -0.81 -3.75 -12.94
C PHE A 26 0.65 -3.93 -12.55
N PRO A 27 1.31 -2.88 -12.03
CA PRO A 27 2.68 -2.96 -11.58
C PRO A 27 2.89 -3.99 -10.45
N VAL A 28 4.07 -4.58 -10.44
CA VAL A 28 4.52 -5.46 -9.34
C VAL A 28 4.65 -4.65 -8.05
N ILE A 29 4.16 -5.18 -6.95
CA ILE A 29 4.34 -4.62 -5.62
C ILE A 29 5.53 -5.31 -4.94
N ASN A 30 6.56 -4.53 -4.64
CA ASN A 30 7.73 -4.97 -3.90
C ASN A 30 7.57 -4.63 -2.42
N LEU A 31 7.52 -5.66 -1.56
CA LEU A 31 7.25 -5.47 -0.14
C LEU A 31 8.42 -4.87 0.63
N ASN A 32 9.65 -5.09 0.18
CA ASN A 32 10.81 -4.43 0.79
C ASN A 32 10.81 -2.93 0.51
N HIS A 33 10.49 -2.55 -0.71
CA HIS A 33 10.31 -1.15 -1.05
C HIS A 33 9.15 -0.51 -0.26
N MET A 34 8.03 -1.22 -0.12
CA MET A 34 6.91 -0.77 0.68
C MET A 34 7.31 -0.53 2.14
N ARG A 35 8.06 -1.46 2.77
CA ARG A 35 8.55 -1.30 4.14
C ARG A 35 9.32 0.00 4.32
N GLN A 36 10.25 0.27 3.41
CA GLN A 36 11.08 1.47 3.47
C GLN A 36 10.26 2.73 3.21
N ALA A 37 9.44 2.73 2.16
CA ALA A 37 8.65 3.89 1.76
C ALA A 37 7.62 4.30 2.83
N MET A 38 6.99 3.32 3.49
CA MET A 38 5.92 3.54 4.46
C MET A 38 6.38 3.44 5.92
N ARG A 39 7.67 3.30 6.16
CA ARG A 39 8.26 3.14 7.50
C ARG A 39 7.57 2.05 8.32
N ILE A 40 7.42 0.88 7.72
CA ILE A 40 6.88 -0.29 8.38
C ILE A 40 8.02 -1.02 9.06
N ASP A 41 7.98 -1.10 10.38
CA ASP A 41 9.06 -1.71 11.14
C ASP A 41 9.04 -3.25 11.08
N ASN A 42 10.12 -3.87 11.57
CA ASN A 42 10.30 -5.33 11.51
C ASN A 42 9.47 -6.10 12.54
N THR A 43 8.73 -5.45 13.43
CA THR A 43 7.77 -6.13 14.32
C THR A 43 6.61 -6.73 13.55
N ILE A 44 6.32 -6.16 12.36
CA ILE A 44 5.36 -6.73 11.42
C ILE A 44 6.08 -7.79 10.59
N THR A 45 5.67 -9.04 10.73
CA THR A 45 6.25 -10.17 10.00
C THR A 45 6.03 -10.02 8.50
N SER A 46 6.91 -10.62 7.69
CA SER A 46 6.78 -10.59 6.23
C SER A 46 5.48 -11.24 5.75
N VAL A 47 5.03 -12.31 6.41
CA VAL A 47 3.75 -12.97 6.12
C VAL A 47 2.59 -12.01 6.37
N ARG A 48 2.56 -11.32 7.51
CA ARG A 48 1.48 -10.39 7.84
C ARG A 48 1.46 -9.19 6.89
N LEU A 49 2.62 -8.66 6.56
CA LEU A 49 2.72 -7.58 5.59
C LEU A 49 2.20 -8.03 4.22
N TYR A 50 2.58 -9.23 3.78
CA TYR A 50 2.13 -9.81 2.53
C TYR A 50 0.59 -9.92 2.48
N GLU A 51 -0.03 -10.50 3.53
CA GLU A 51 -1.48 -10.63 3.60
C GLU A 51 -2.20 -9.28 3.54
N MET A 52 -1.72 -8.29 4.29
CA MET A 52 -2.31 -6.96 4.28
C MET A 52 -2.13 -6.24 2.95
N ALA A 53 -0.96 -6.40 2.32
CA ALA A 53 -0.69 -5.84 1.00
C ALA A 53 -1.49 -6.54 -0.09
N LEU A 54 -1.68 -7.85 0.00
CA LEU A 54 -2.50 -8.63 -0.93
C LEU A 54 -3.96 -8.13 -0.93
N GLU A 55 -4.55 -7.93 0.24
CA GLU A 55 -5.89 -7.35 0.37
C GLU A 55 -5.96 -5.95 -0.25
N ALA A 56 -4.94 -5.12 -0.05
CA ALA A 56 -4.86 -3.81 -0.67
C ALA A 56 -4.78 -3.89 -2.19
N VAL A 57 -3.98 -4.80 -2.74
CA VAL A 57 -3.87 -5.03 -4.19
C VAL A 57 -5.22 -5.45 -4.78
N ILE A 58 -5.89 -6.41 -4.15
CA ILE A 58 -7.23 -6.86 -4.57
C ILE A 58 -8.21 -5.69 -4.60
N HIS A 59 -8.20 -4.87 -3.55
CA HIS A 59 -9.09 -3.73 -3.42
C HIS A 59 -8.84 -2.66 -4.50
N VAL A 60 -7.58 -2.29 -4.72
CA VAL A 60 -7.20 -1.30 -5.74
C VAL A 60 -7.51 -1.81 -7.15
N ASN A 61 -7.15 -3.07 -7.45
CA ASN A 61 -7.43 -3.66 -8.76
C ASN A 61 -8.92 -3.69 -9.07
N ARG A 62 -9.75 -3.97 -8.08
CA ARG A 62 -11.21 -3.95 -8.22
C ARG A 62 -11.73 -2.55 -8.56
N GLN A 63 -11.22 -1.52 -7.93
CA GLN A 63 -11.60 -0.14 -8.24
C GLN A 63 -11.13 0.32 -9.63
N LEU A 64 -10.03 -0.24 -10.13
CA LEU A 64 -9.46 0.06 -11.45
C LEU A 64 -9.94 -0.90 -12.56
N ALA A 65 -10.89 -1.77 -12.30
CA ALA A 65 -11.33 -2.79 -13.26
C ALA A 65 -11.87 -2.21 -14.58
N LEU A 66 -12.66 -1.15 -14.51
CA LEU A 66 -13.17 -0.46 -15.71
C LEU A 66 -12.05 0.26 -16.48
N THR A 67 -11.11 0.85 -15.78
CA THR A 67 -9.94 1.50 -16.39
C THR A 67 -9.10 0.48 -17.15
N LYS A 68 -8.86 -0.68 -16.53
CA LYS A 68 -8.18 -1.80 -17.17
C LYS A 68 -8.92 -2.25 -18.44
N GLN A 69 -10.23 -2.46 -18.35
CA GLN A 69 -11.03 -2.89 -19.48
C GLN A 69 -10.96 -1.92 -20.66
N ARG A 70 -11.10 -0.62 -20.39
CA ARG A 70 -10.98 0.44 -21.41
C ARG A 70 -9.59 0.50 -22.03
N ALA A 71 -8.54 0.35 -21.23
CA ALA A 71 -7.16 0.34 -21.69
C ALA A 71 -6.90 -0.86 -22.61
N LEU A 72 -7.35 -2.06 -22.23
CA LEU A 72 -7.23 -3.27 -23.07
C LEU A 72 -7.98 -3.13 -24.39
N MET A 73 -9.16 -2.55 -24.38
CA MET A 73 -9.94 -2.29 -25.62
C MET A 73 -9.25 -1.28 -26.53
N ALA A 74 -8.46 -0.36 -25.96
CA ALA A 74 -7.64 0.60 -26.72
C ALA A 74 -6.27 0.03 -27.16
N GLY A 75 -6.01 -1.26 -26.92
CA GLY A 75 -4.75 -1.93 -27.28
C GLY A 75 -3.62 -1.76 -26.27
N GLN A 76 -3.87 -1.14 -25.11
CA GLN A 76 -2.90 -0.98 -24.04
C GLN A 76 -2.87 -2.24 -23.18
N GLN A 77 -1.69 -2.86 -23.03
CA GLN A 77 -1.54 -4.13 -22.32
C GLN A 77 -1.17 -4.01 -20.84
N THR A 78 -0.70 -2.85 -20.42
CA THR A 78 -0.30 -2.55 -19.04
C THR A 78 -0.75 -1.18 -18.60
N LEU A 79 -0.87 -0.96 -17.30
CA LEU A 79 -1.16 0.35 -16.72
C LEU A 79 -0.03 1.35 -17.00
N VAL A 80 1.20 0.85 -17.08
CA VAL A 80 2.39 1.66 -17.36
C VAL A 80 2.35 2.12 -18.81
N GLN A 81 2.25 3.42 -19.00
CA GLN A 81 2.33 4.04 -20.33
C GLN A 81 3.79 4.33 -20.69
N THR A 82 4.10 4.27 -21.99
CA THR A 82 5.45 4.51 -22.51
C THR A 82 5.93 5.94 -22.19
N ASP A 83 5.01 6.89 -22.10
CA ASP A 83 5.31 8.31 -21.98
C ASP A 83 5.27 8.85 -20.55
N SER A 84 4.75 8.07 -19.59
CA SER A 84 4.62 8.53 -18.20
C SER A 84 4.70 7.39 -17.19
N LYS A 85 5.53 7.57 -16.19
CA LYS A 85 5.58 6.69 -15.00
C LYS A 85 4.53 7.04 -13.94
N LEU A 86 3.75 8.07 -14.16
CA LEU A 86 2.79 8.56 -13.16
C LEU A 86 1.74 7.52 -12.76
N PRO A 87 1.11 6.77 -13.69
CA PRO A 87 0.15 5.74 -13.31
C PRO A 87 0.75 4.64 -12.42
N GLU A 88 1.99 4.23 -12.68
CA GLU A 88 2.70 3.26 -11.85
C GLU A 88 2.94 3.78 -10.43
N ILE A 89 3.42 5.02 -10.32
CA ILE A 89 3.67 5.67 -9.03
C ILE A 89 2.36 5.80 -8.25
N ARG A 90 1.29 6.21 -8.88
CA ARG A 90 -0.03 6.35 -8.25
C ARG A 90 -0.62 5.02 -7.83
N TYR A 91 -0.45 3.98 -8.61
CA TYR A 91 -0.86 2.64 -8.24
C TYR A 91 -0.14 2.15 -6.98
N ARG A 92 1.18 2.31 -6.93
CA ARG A 92 1.97 1.97 -5.73
C ARG A 92 1.51 2.79 -4.52
N HIS A 93 1.28 4.09 -4.67
CA HIS A 93 0.76 4.93 -3.60
C HIS A 93 -0.58 4.43 -3.07
N ALA A 94 -1.49 4.06 -3.95
CA ALA A 94 -2.78 3.53 -3.55
C ALA A 94 -2.63 2.24 -2.72
N VAL A 95 -1.88 1.27 -3.22
CA VAL A 95 -1.65 -0.01 -2.53
C VAL A 95 -0.92 0.21 -1.19
N TYR A 96 0.12 1.01 -1.17
CA TYR A 96 0.93 1.27 0.02
C TYR A 96 0.11 1.94 1.12
N ASN A 97 -0.67 2.93 0.77
CA ASN A 97 -1.49 3.65 1.75
C ASN A 97 -2.65 2.79 2.27
N TYR A 98 -3.31 1.98 1.44
CA TYR A 98 -4.29 1.01 1.93
C TYR A 98 -3.67 -0.03 2.86
N THR A 99 -2.50 -0.54 2.52
CA THR A 99 -1.77 -1.47 3.39
C THR A 99 -1.48 -0.84 4.75
N LYS A 100 -1.00 0.39 4.74
CA LYS A 100 -0.68 1.12 5.99
C LYS A 100 -1.93 1.41 6.81
N ALA A 101 -3.05 1.75 6.17
CA ALA A 101 -4.34 1.93 6.83
C ALA A 101 -4.79 0.64 7.52
N ASN A 102 -4.75 -0.49 6.82
CA ASN A 102 -5.13 -1.79 7.37
C ASN A 102 -4.25 -2.18 8.57
N LEU A 103 -2.94 -1.98 8.46
CA LEU A 103 -2.01 -2.23 9.56
C LEU A 103 -2.29 -1.32 10.76
N SER A 104 -2.56 -0.05 10.52
CA SER A 104 -2.86 0.92 11.59
C SER A 104 -4.12 0.54 12.37
N GLU A 105 -5.15 0.03 11.72
CA GLU A 105 -6.38 -0.44 12.37
C GLU A 105 -6.13 -1.67 13.24
N ILE A 106 -5.43 -2.67 12.73
CA ILE A 106 -5.13 -3.88 13.50
C ILE A 106 -4.32 -3.54 14.75
N TYR A 107 -3.33 -2.66 14.64
CA TYR A 107 -2.53 -2.24 15.79
C TYR A 107 -3.30 -1.34 16.76
N ALA A 108 -4.26 -0.55 16.30
CA ALA A 108 -5.14 0.21 17.15
C ALA A 108 -5.98 -0.71 18.06
N ASP A 109 -6.48 -1.82 17.52
CA ASP A 109 -7.23 -2.82 18.30
C ASP A 109 -6.37 -3.48 19.39
N TYR A 110 -5.11 -3.78 19.09
CA TYR A 110 -4.18 -4.32 20.07
C TYR A 110 -3.86 -3.34 21.20
N ASP A 111 -3.75 -2.06 20.90
CA ASP A 111 -3.44 -1.02 21.90
C ASP A 111 -4.68 -0.59 22.71
N ALA A 112 -5.89 -0.77 22.18
CA ALA A 112 -7.14 -0.45 22.85
C ALA A 112 -7.39 -1.31 24.11
N THR A 113 -6.79 -2.51 24.18
CA THR A 113 -6.87 -3.38 25.35
C THR A 113 -5.98 -2.95 26.52
N GLY A 114 -5.10 -1.94 26.33
CA GLY A 114 -4.09 -1.61 27.32
C GLY A 114 -3.97 -0.18 27.79
N LYS A 115 -4.18 0.86 26.98
CA LYS A 115 -3.98 2.26 27.41
C LYS A 115 -4.66 3.28 26.49
N THR A 116 -5.60 4.02 27.04
CA THR A 116 -6.08 5.36 26.69
C THR A 116 -6.76 5.53 25.32
N ALA A 117 -8.03 5.93 25.38
CA ALA A 117 -8.87 6.37 24.27
C ALA A 117 -8.17 7.35 23.30
N SER A 118 -7.26 8.19 23.80
CA SER A 118 -6.54 9.19 23.00
C SER A 118 -5.58 8.56 21.96
N ARG A 119 -4.93 7.45 22.28
CA ARG A 119 -4.07 6.73 21.33
C ARG A 119 -4.88 6.00 20.27
N PHE A 120 -6.02 5.44 20.64
CA PHE A 120 -6.94 4.81 19.70
C PHE A 120 -7.46 5.83 18.70
N GLU A 121 -7.94 6.98 19.14
CA GLU A 121 -8.42 8.05 18.27
C GLU A 121 -7.34 8.57 17.33
N SER A 122 -6.10 8.76 17.79
CA SER A 122 -4.99 9.21 16.95
C SER A 122 -4.61 8.18 15.88
N LYS A 123 -4.65 6.89 16.21
CA LYS A 123 -4.37 5.81 15.24
C LYS A 123 -5.50 5.61 14.25
N GLN A 124 -6.74 5.75 14.68
CA GLN A 124 -7.90 5.71 13.78
C GLN A 124 -7.87 6.89 12.80
N GLN A 125 -7.55 8.07 13.25
CA GLN A 125 -7.38 9.24 12.41
C GLN A 125 -6.24 9.03 11.39
N SER A 126 -5.15 8.41 11.80
CA SER A 126 -4.03 8.07 10.92
C SER A 126 -4.44 7.06 9.83
N ALA A 127 -5.24 6.03 10.17
CA ALA A 127 -5.78 5.08 9.20
C ALA A 127 -6.69 5.76 8.17
N ASP A 128 -7.54 6.67 8.60
CA ASP A 128 -8.41 7.43 7.71
C ASP A 128 -7.63 8.37 6.78
N ASP A 129 -6.54 8.96 7.27
CA ASP A 129 -5.63 9.77 6.46
C ASP A 129 -4.96 8.93 5.36
N TYR A 130 -4.46 7.74 5.69
CA TYR A 130 -3.89 6.82 4.70
C TYR A 130 -4.93 6.38 3.66
N ARG A 131 -6.17 6.10 4.05
CA ARG A 131 -7.24 5.80 3.09
C ARG A 131 -7.53 6.97 2.18
N ARG A 132 -7.55 8.18 2.70
CA ARG A 132 -7.75 9.39 1.91
C ARG A 132 -6.65 9.55 0.85
N GLU A 133 -5.39 9.31 1.22
CA GLU A 133 -4.28 9.33 0.27
C GLU A 133 -4.41 8.23 -0.79
N ALA A 134 -4.82 7.03 -0.41
CA ALA A 134 -5.07 5.95 -1.35
C ALA A 134 -6.20 6.29 -2.34
N HIS A 135 -7.30 6.83 -1.87
CA HIS A 135 -8.40 7.28 -2.73
C HIS A 135 -7.97 8.39 -3.68
N ALA A 136 -7.15 9.34 -3.21
CA ALA A 136 -6.60 10.39 -4.06
C ALA A 136 -5.73 9.83 -5.18
N ALA A 137 -4.88 8.85 -4.87
CA ALA A 137 -4.05 8.19 -5.87
C ALA A 137 -4.88 7.44 -6.92
N ILE A 138 -5.94 6.76 -6.52
CA ILE A 138 -6.87 6.10 -7.44
C ILE A 138 -7.61 7.14 -8.31
N ALA A 139 -8.07 8.23 -7.73
CA ALA A 139 -8.72 9.30 -8.45
C ALA A 139 -7.81 9.91 -9.51
N ASP A 140 -6.52 10.06 -9.22
CA ASP A 140 -5.53 10.52 -10.18
C ASP A 140 -5.39 9.57 -11.38
N ILE A 141 -5.42 8.24 -11.13
CA ILE A 141 -5.38 7.24 -12.21
C ILE A 141 -6.67 7.30 -13.05
N LEU A 142 -7.81 7.47 -12.40
CA LEU A 142 -9.12 7.56 -13.06
C LEU A 142 -9.29 8.87 -13.86
N GLY A 143 -8.41 9.85 -13.66
CA GLY A 143 -8.53 11.18 -14.28
C GLY A 143 -9.67 12.00 -13.68
N VAL A 144 -10.19 11.62 -12.52
CA VAL A 144 -11.17 12.41 -11.78
C VAL A 144 -10.42 13.52 -11.07
N HIS A 145 -10.44 14.70 -11.65
CA HIS A 145 -9.88 15.87 -10.99
C HIS A 145 -10.62 16.10 -9.68
N ARG A 146 -9.87 16.21 -8.56
CA ARG A 146 -10.41 16.87 -7.39
C ARG A 146 -10.89 18.24 -7.83
N VAL A 147 -12.18 18.41 -7.86
CA VAL A 147 -12.73 19.75 -7.85
C VAL A 147 -12.51 20.23 -6.41
N ASP A 148 -11.37 20.82 -6.15
CA ASP A 148 -11.26 21.75 -5.07
C ASP A 148 -12.23 22.86 -5.43
N ALA A 149 -13.44 22.72 -4.93
CA ALA A 149 -14.41 23.77 -4.99
C ALA A 149 -13.91 24.90 -4.08
N GLU A 150 -12.94 25.65 -4.55
CA GLU A 150 -12.80 27.02 -4.11
C GLU A 150 -14.06 27.72 -4.59
N LEU A 151 -15.01 27.83 -3.68
CA LEU A 151 -16.10 28.76 -3.82
C LEU A 151 -15.49 30.16 -3.85
N ILE A 152 -15.33 30.63 -5.05
CA ILE A 152 -15.09 32.04 -5.27
C ILE A 152 -16.38 32.80 -4.93
#